data_7c6d72fd546466dc0851f149d6fa5bfb
#
_entry.id   7c6d72fd546466dc0851f149d6fa5bfb
#
_cell.length_a   1.000
_cell.length_b   1.000
_cell.length_c   1.000
_cell.angle_alpha   90.00
_cell.angle_beta   90.00
_cell.angle_gamma   90.00
#
_symmetry.space_group_name_H-M   'P 1'
#
loop_
_entity.id
_entity.type
_entity.pdbx_description
1 polymer ?
#
loop_
_entity_poly.entity_id
_entity_poly.type
_entity_poly.pdbx_seq_one_letter_code
_entity_poly.pdbx_strand_id
1 'polypeptide(L)'
;MKVSRDDLQALREKLPKARIIVSAKGLKGTAAILEDHFALLGSVGWDIIAWQEIQSGSWDAKNGVLAWELLDGASGGIKLDDPGDLPLVFAEKIRASIITETNVDLGDGLGKVTIAGRRAPSGGKITWTVYALGATDLADEKVKSV
;
A
#
# COMPACT_ATOMS: atom_id res chain seq x y z
N MET A 1 -2.60 12.48 -20.14
CA MET A 1 -1.82 11.84 -19.08
C MET A 1 -1.24 12.91 -18.18
N LYS A 2 -1.30 12.68 -16.87
CA LYS A 2 -0.89 13.67 -15.85
C LYS A 2 0.59 13.60 -15.49
N VAL A 3 1.30 12.61 -16.02
CA VAL A 3 2.73 12.43 -15.80
C VAL A 3 3.45 12.79 -17.09
N SER A 4 4.42 13.70 -17.00
CA SER A 4 5.19 14.14 -18.16
C SER A 4 6.10 13.02 -18.67
N ARG A 5 6.59 13.21 -19.92
CA ARG A 5 7.55 12.26 -20.51
C ARG A 5 8.83 12.17 -19.68
N ASP A 6 9.32 13.30 -19.18
CA ASP A 6 10.54 13.33 -18.37
C ASP A 6 10.34 12.62 -17.03
N ASP A 7 9.19 12.81 -16.40
CA ASP A 7 8.86 12.14 -15.15
C ASP A 7 8.69 10.63 -15.34
N LEU A 8 8.07 10.22 -16.43
CA LEU A 8 7.94 8.80 -16.76
C LEU A 8 9.31 8.17 -17.03
N GLN A 9 10.19 8.88 -17.69
CA GLN A 9 11.55 8.41 -17.94
C GLN A 9 12.31 8.24 -16.63
N ALA A 10 12.18 9.20 -15.70
CA ALA A 10 12.79 9.11 -14.36
C ALA A 10 12.26 7.89 -13.60
N LEU A 11 10.97 7.61 -13.72
CA LEU A 11 10.38 6.42 -13.11
C LEU A 11 10.99 5.13 -13.70
N ARG A 12 11.18 5.09 -14.99
CA ARG A 12 11.74 3.93 -15.69
C ARG A 12 13.25 3.73 -15.44
N GLU A 13 13.94 4.75 -14.96
CA GLU A 13 15.31 4.59 -14.50
C GLU A 13 15.35 3.74 -13.22
N LYS A 14 14.33 3.82 -12.38
CA LYS A 14 14.18 3.01 -11.17
C LYS A 14 13.50 1.66 -11.45
N LEU A 15 12.52 1.67 -12.33
CA LEU A 15 11.74 0.48 -12.73
C LEU A 15 11.67 0.45 -14.25
N PRO A 16 12.61 -0.23 -14.94
CA PRO A 16 12.72 -0.17 -16.40
C PRO A 16 11.47 -0.55 -17.17
N LYS A 17 10.61 -1.40 -16.60
CA LYS A 17 9.38 -1.85 -17.26
C LYS A 17 8.15 -1.15 -16.71
N ALA A 18 8.31 -0.04 -15.99
CA ALA A 18 7.19 0.64 -15.37
C ALA A 18 6.18 1.13 -16.41
N ARG A 19 4.92 0.86 -16.11
CA ARG A 19 3.78 1.29 -16.90
C ARG A 19 2.71 1.81 -15.96
N ILE A 20 2.32 3.06 -16.16
CA ILE A 20 1.33 3.71 -15.31
C ILE A 20 -0.06 3.27 -15.75
N ILE A 21 -0.82 2.64 -14.85
CA ILE A 21 -2.18 2.22 -15.09
C ILE A 21 -3.13 3.40 -14.92
N VAL A 22 -2.96 4.15 -13.83
CA VAL A 22 -3.72 5.36 -13.54
C VAL A 22 -2.87 6.30 -12.71
N SER A 23 -3.06 7.60 -12.87
CA SER A 23 -2.35 8.60 -12.08
C SER A 23 -3.29 9.75 -11.74
N ALA A 24 -2.97 10.47 -10.66
CA ALA A 24 -3.71 11.64 -10.22
C ALA A 24 -2.77 12.65 -9.59
N LYS A 25 -2.98 13.92 -9.91
CA LYS A 25 -2.21 15.02 -9.33
C LYS A 25 -2.79 15.48 -8.01
N GLY A 26 -1.90 15.80 -7.08
CA GLY A 26 -2.24 16.46 -5.85
C GLY A 26 -1.47 17.76 -5.68
N LEU A 27 -1.73 18.45 -4.58
CA LEU A 27 -1.11 19.74 -4.27
C LEU A 27 0.41 19.66 -4.19
N LYS A 28 0.95 18.56 -3.64
CA LYS A 28 2.39 18.40 -3.38
C LYS A 28 3.05 17.31 -4.23
N GLY A 29 2.35 16.76 -5.19
CA GLY A 29 2.93 15.70 -6.01
C GLY A 29 1.90 14.94 -6.81
N THR A 30 2.34 13.82 -7.36
CA THR A 30 1.51 12.96 -8.20
C THR A 30 1.54 11.54 -7.67
N ALA A 31 0.39 10.90 -7.60
CA ALA A 31 0.28 9.49 -7.28
C ALA A 31 0.08 8.69 -8.57
N ALA A 32 0.76 7.57 -8.70
CA ALA A 32 0.65 6.70 -9.86
C ALA A 32 0.52 5.25 -9.43
N ILE A 33 -0.37 4.53 -10.09
CA ILE A 33 -0.61 3.11 -9.86
C ILE A 33 0.11 2.32 -10.95
N LEU A 34 1.00 1.43 -10.54
CA LEU A 34 1.68 0.47 -11.42
C LEU A 34 1.16 -0.93 -11.08
N GLU A 35 1.52 -1.92 -11.88
CA GLU A 35 1.03 -3.27 -11.63
C GLU A 35 1.46 -3.80 -10.26
N ASP A 36 2.75 -3.67 -9.93
CA ASP A 36 3.31 -4.23 -8.70
C ASP A 36 3.75 -3.19 -7.68
N HIS A 37 3.59 -1.90 -7.99
CA HIS A 37 4.07 -0.82 -7.14
C HIS A 37 3.11 0.37 -7.14
N PHE A 38 3.13 1.07 -6.03
CA PHE A 38 2.53 2.39 -5.87
C PHE A 38 3.66 3.42 -5.91
N ALA A 39 3.56 4.42 -6.76
CA ALA A 39 4.61 5.40 -6.97
C ALA A 39 4.13 6.81 -6.67
N LEU A 40 4.98 7.59 -6.00
CA LEU A 40 4.69 8.95 -5.60
C LEU A 40 5.79 9.86 -6.12
N LEU A 41 5.41 10.82 -6.96
CA LEU A 41 6.34 11.83 -7.46
C LEU A 41 6.27 13.06 -6.58
N GLY A 42 7.36 13.38 -5.91
CA GLY A 42 7.51 14.57 -5.10
C GLY A 42 8.60 15.49 -5.64
N SER A 43 9.03 16.46 -4.82
CA SER A 43 10.05 17.45 -5.21
C SER A 43 11.43 16.83 -5.43
N VAL A 44 11.72 15.69 -4.82
CA VAL A 44 13.02 15.02 -4.92
C VAL A 44 13.00 13.76 -5.81
N GLY A 45 11.92 13.55 -6.56
CA GLY A 45 11.78 12.42 -7.47
C GLY A 45 10.74 11.40 -7.01
N TRP A 46 10.83 10.20 -7.54
CA TRP A 46 9.87 9.14 -7.28
C TRP A 46 10.21 8.35 -6.02
N ASP A 47 9.18 8.10 -5.22
CA ASP A 47 9.20 7.15 -4.12
C ASP A 47 8.32 5.96 -4.52
N ILE A 48 8.86 4.76 -4.42
CA ILE A 48 8.22 3.55 -4.95
C ILE A 48 8.00 2.56 -3.83
N ILE A 49 6.75 2.10 -3.70
CA ILE A 49 6.32 1.20 -2.65
C ILE A 49 5.69 -0.03 -3.30
N ALA A 50 6.17 -1.22 -2.95
CA ALA A 50 5.55 -2.45 -3.42
C ALA A 50 4.19 -2.64 -2.74
N TRP A 51 3.19 -3.12 -3.49
CA TRP A 51 1.84 -3.28 -2.95
C TRP A 51 1.80 -4.17 -1.71
N GLN A 52 2.60 -5.24 -1.69
CA GLN A 52 2.64 -6.16 -0.55
C GLN A 52 3.25 -5.56 0.72
N GLU A 53 3.87 -4.38 0.62
CA GLU A 53 4.40 -3.66 1.78
C GLU A 53 3.36 -2.73 2.42
N ILE A 54 2.23 -2.50 1.78
CA ILE A 54 1.16 -1.66 2.30
C ILE A 54 0.21 -2.51 3.13
N GLN A 55 0.17 -2.25 4.43
CA GLN A 55 -0.72 -2.96 5.35
C GLN A 55 -2.18 -2.57 5.12
N SER A 56 -2.45 -1.27 4.99
CA SER A 56 -3.81 -0.76 4.80
C SER A 56 -3.80 0.57 4.07
N GLY A 57 -4.90 0.89 3.43
CA GLY A 57 -5.11 2.16 2.78
C GLY A 57 -6.51 2.67 3.06
N SER A 58 -6.71 3.98 2.94
CA SER A 58 -8.00 4.62 3.12
C SER A 58 -8.16 5.78 2.16
N TRP A 59 -9.41 6.06 1.82
CA TRP A 59 -9.77 7.19 1.00
C TRP A 59 -10.81 8.05 1.71
N ASP A 60 -10.45 9.31 2.00
CA ASP A 60 -11.36 10.29 2.55
C ASP A 60 -11.91 11.14 1.39
N ALA A 61 -13.09 10.77 0.90
CA ALA A 61 -13.70 11.43 -0.24
C ALA A 61 -14.08 12.88 0.07
N LYS A 62 -14.40 13.18 1.31
CA LYS A 62 -14.79 14.53 1.72
C LYS A 62 -13.62 15.51 1.61
N ASN A 63 -12.44 15.09 2.02
CA ASN A 63 -11.25 15.94 2.03
C ASN A 63 -10.29 15.64 0.86
N GLY A 64 -10.59 14.61 0.07
CA GLY A 64 -9.76 14.23 -1.07
C GLY A 64 -8.41 13.67 -0.69
N VAL A 65 -8.31 12.97 0.44
CA VAL A 65 -7.04 12.46 0.96
C VAL A 65 -6.97 10.95 0.83
N LEU A 66 -5.93 10.49 0.14
CA LEU A 66 -5.54 9.08 0.09
C LEU A 66 -4.45 8.87 1.14
N ALA A 67 -4.64 7.90 2.02
CA ALA A 67 -3.69 7.60 3.09
C ALA A 67 -3.37 6.11 3.14
N TRP A 68 -2.19 5.79 3.66
CA TRP A 68 -1.75 4.40 3.78
C TRP A 68 -0.87 4.21 4.99
N GLU A 69 -0.79 2.95 5.43
CA GLU A 69 0.12 2.52 6.48
C GLU A 69 0.91 1.33 5.96
N LEU A 70 2.22 1.34 6.16
CA LEU A 70 3.11 0.27 5.73
C LEU A 70 3.28 -0.78 6.83
N LEU A 71 3.75 -1.96 6.45
CA LEU A 71 3.98 -3.05 7.40
C LEU A 71 5.01 -2.70 8.47
N ASP A 72 5.94 -1.80 8.18
CA ASP A 72 6.95 -1.34 9.15
C ASP A 72 6.44 -0.26 10.10
N GLY A 73 5.17 0.13 9.99
CA GLY A 73 4.55 1.15 10.82
C GLY A 73 4.62 2.57 10.25
N ALA A 74 5.37 2.79 9.20
CA ALA A 74 5.40 4.09 8.54
C ALA A 74 4.06 4.38 7.88
N SER A 75 3.69 5.65 7.80
CA SER A 75 2.44 6.07 7.18
C SER A 75 2.68 7.22 6.20
N GLY A 76 1.75 7.39 5.28
CA GLY A 76 1.80 8.48 4.33
C GLY A 76 0.41 8.87 3.86
N GLY A 77 0.33 9.97 3.15
CA GLY A 77 -0.92 10.45 2.59
C GLY A 77 -0.67 11.48 1.52
N ILE A 78 -1.63 11.63 0.63
CA ILE A 78 -1.58 12.64 -0.43
C ILE A 78 -2.99 13.17 -0.67
N LYS A 79 -3.09 14.49 -0.78
CA LYS A 79 -4.34 15.12 -1.17
C LYS A 79 -4.40 15.20 -2.69
N LEU A 80 -5.44 14.65 -3.28
CA LEU A 80 -5.63 14.59 -4.74
C LEU A 80 -6.68 15.61 -5.18
N ASP A 81 -6.35 16.38 -6.23
CA ASP A 81 -7.26 17.40 -6.76
C ASP A 81 -8.35 16.80 -7.63
N ASP A 82 -7.97 15.84 -8.48
CA ASP A 82 -8.89 15.14 -9.37
C ASP A 82 -8.55 13.65 -9.32
N PRO A 83 -9.09 12.93 -8.34
CA PRO A 83 -8.67 11.55 -8.09
C PRO A 83 -9.09 10.55 -9.16
N GLY A 84 -10.21 10.80 -9.87
CA GLY A 84 -10.72 9.83 -10.83
C GLY A 84 -10.90 8.47 -10.19
N ASP A 85 -10.46 7.42 -10.88
CA ASP A 85 -10.55 6.04 -10.40
C ASP A 85 -9.37 5.61 -9.53
N LEU A 86 -8.41 6.49 -9.27
CA LEU A 86 -7.19 6.11 -8.56
C LEU A 86 -7.46 5.50 -7.18
N PRO A 87 -8.33 6.08 -6.33
CA PRO A 87 -8.59 5.48 -5.03
C PRO A 87 -9.17 4.07 -5.11
N LEU A 88 -10.05 3.81 -6.09
CA LEU A 88 -10.63 2.49 -6.31
C LEU A 88 -9.55 1.49 -6.73
N VAL A 89 -8.72 1.84 -7.70
CA VAL A 89 -7.65 0.97 -8.20
C VAL A 89 -6.60 0.75 -7.11
N PHE A 90 -6.31 1.76 -6.30
CA PHE A 90 -5.42 1.66 -5.14
C PHE A 90 -5.91 0.55 -4.19
N ALA A 91 -7.19 0.59 -3.82
CA ALA A 91 -7.78 -0.44 -2.95
C ALA A 91 -7.73 -1.83 -3.57
N GLU A 92 -8.01 -1.93 -4.88
CA GLU A 92 -7.97 -3.19 -5.60
C GLU A 92 -6.56 -3.79 -5.63
N LYS A 93 -5.53 -2.96 -5.81
CA LYS A 93 -4.14 -3.41 -5.82
C LYS A 93 -3.69 -3.93 -4.46
N ILE A 94 -4.06 -3.25 -3.39
CA ILE A 94 -3.75 -3.73 -2.04
C ILE A 94 -4.41 -5.10 -1.83
N ARG A 95 -5.69 -5.24 -2.20
CA ARG A 95 -6.42 -6.50 -2.08
C ARG A 95 -5.78 -7.60 -2.93
N ALA A 96 -5.35 -7.28 -4.15
CA ALA A 96 -4.71 -8.23 -5.05
C ALA A 96 -3.35 -8.72 -4.52
N SER A 97 -2.72 -7.97 -3.61
CA SER A 97 -1.47 -8.37 -2.97
C SER A 97 -1.67 -9.38 -1.83
N ILE A 98 -2.92 -9.58 -1.39
CA ILE A 98 -3.26 -10.50 -0.30
C ILE A 98 -3.71 -11.81 -0.91
N ILE A 99 -2.94 -12.88 -0.71
CA ILE A 99 -3.27 -14.20 -1.27
C ILE A 99 -4.21 -14.95 -0.34
N THR A 100 -3.94 -14.86 0.95
CA THR A 100 -4.72 -15.52 1.99
C THR A 100 -4.68 -14.69 3.26
N GLU A 101 -5.74 -14.77 4.03
CA GLU A 101 -5.86 -14.03 5.28
C GLU A 101 -6.65 -14.88 6.26
N THR A 102 -6.14 -15.01 7.48
CA THR A 102 -6.78 -15.78 8.55
C THR A 102 -6.71 -15.00 9.84
N ASN A 103 -7.85 -14.89 10.52
CA ASN A 103 -7.92 -14.31 11.85
C ASN A 103 -7.73 -15.42 12.88
N VAL A 104 -6.85 -15.19 13.84
CA VAL A 104 -6.55 -16.14 14.90
C VAL A 104 -6.91 -15.53 16.25
N ASP A 105 -7.77 -16.22 17.02
CA ASP A 105 -8.08 -15.84 18.39
C ASP A 105 -7.01 -16.44 19.28
N LEU A 106 -6.32 -15.60 20.03
CA LEU A 106 -5.22 -16.01 20.90
C LEU A 106 -5.70 -16.58 22.23
N GLY A 107 -7.00 -16.45 22.57
CA GLY A 107 -7.56 -16.91 23.85
C GLY A 107 -7.08 -16.10 25.04
N ASP A 108 -7.55 -16.48 26.23
CA ASP A 108 -7.13 -15.91 27.53
C ASP A 108 -7.09 -14.37 27.56
N GLY A 109 -7.97 -13.69 26.82
CA GLY A 109 -8.02 -12.24 26.78
C GLY A 109 -6.88 -11.58 25.99
N LEU A 110 -6.05 -12.34 25.26
CA LEU A 110 -4.94 -11.80 24.47
C LEU A 110 -5.39 -11.11 23.19
N GLY A 111 -6.66 -11.29 22.78
CA GLY A 111 -7.20 -10.67 21.58
C GLY A 111 -7.04 -11.53 20.34
N LYS A 112 -6.98 -10.89 19.18
CA LYS A 112 -6.92 -11.56 17.87
C LYS A 112 -5.81 -10.98 17.02
N VAL A 113 -5.26 -11.80 16.13
CA VAL A 113 -4.31 -11.36 15.10
C VAL A 113 -4.80 -11.81 13.74
N THR A 114 -4.38 -11.09 12.72
CA THR A 114 -4.55 -11.51 11.33
C THR A 114 -3.21 -12.00 10.80
N ILE A 115 -3.23 -13.18 10.21
CA ILE A 115 -2.07 -13.74 9.51
C ILE A 115 -2.39 -13.66 8.01
N ALA A 116 -1.55 -12.97 7.26
CA ALA A 116 -1.76 -12.78 5.84
C ALA A 116 -0.55 -13.20 5.03
N GLY A 117 -0.78 -13.94 3.95
CA GLY A 117 0.21 -14.21 2.92
C GLY A 117 0.12 -13.15 1.84
N ARG A 118 1.22 -12.48 1.53
CA ARG A 118 1.26 -11.35 0.62
C ARG A 118 2.33 -11.52 -0.45
N ARG A 119 2.03 -11.04 -1.64
CA ARG A 119 2.99 -11.00 -2.75
C ARG A 119 2.63 -9.88 -3.72
N ALA A 120 3.53 -9.60 -4.67
CA ALA A 120 3.22 -8.69 -5.76
C ALA A 120 1.98 -9.18 -6.52
N PRO A 121 1.08 -8.28 -6.98
CA PRO A 121 -0.13 -8.69 -7.73
C PRO A 121 0.17 -9.56 -8.95
N SER A 122 1.29 -9.34 -9.64
CA SER A 122 1.69 -10.17 -10.78
C SER A 122 2.22 -11.54 -10.40
N GLY A 123 2.46 -11.80 -9.11
CA GLY A 123 2.98 -13.05 -8.61
C GLY A 123 4.33 -12.91 -7.93
N GLY A 124 4.96 -14.02 -7.60
CA GLY A 124 6.27 -14.04 -6.98
C GLY A 124 6.26 -14.62 -5.56
N LYS A 125 7.28 -14.29 -4.80
CA LYS A 125 7.50 -14.86 -3.47
C LYS A 125 6.43 -14.35 -2.48
N ILE A 126 5.88 -15.30 -1.71
CA ILE A 126 4.91 -14.98 -0.66
C ILE A 126 5.65 -14.54 0.60
N THR A 127 5.23 -13.42 1.16
CA THR A 127 5.70 -12.94 2.46
C THR A 127 4.56 -13.06 3.46
N TRP A 128 4.81 -13.66 4.60
CA TRP A 128 3.82 -13.82 5.66
C TRP A 128 3.91 -12.65 6.63
N THR A 129 2.77 -12.08 6.97
CA THR A 129 2.66 -10.96 7.90
C THR A 129 1.66 -11.28 8.99
N VAL A 130 1.92 -10.76 10.18
CA VAL A 130 1.02 -10.89 11.32
C VAL A 130 0.78 -9.49 11.88
N TYR A 131 -0.48 -9.12 12.05
CA TYR A 131 -0.82 -7.83 12.64
C TYR A 131 -1.99 -7.95 13.61
N ALA A 132 -1.97 -7.04 14.61
CA ALA A 132 -2.93 -7.06 15.70
C ALA A 132 -4.31 -6.56 15.26
N LEU A 133 -5.34 -7.17 15.86
CA LEU A 133 -6.71 -6.71 15.76
C LEU A 133 -7.16 -6.21 17.12
N GLY A 134 -7.77 -5.03 17.14
CA GLY A 134 -8.28 -4.46 18.39
C GLY A 134 -7.19 -4.17 19.40
N ALA A 135 -7.29 -4.73 20.59
CA ALA A 135 -6.36 -4.49 21.70
C ALA A 135 -5.16 -5.43 21.77
N THR A 136 -4.94 -6.25 20.73
CA THR A 136 -3.84 -7.23 20.72
C THR A 136 -2.50 -6.52 20.66
N ASP A 137 -1.57 -6.95 21.52
CA ASP A 137 -0.20 -6.45 21.56
C ASP A 137 0.74 -7.48 20.97
N LEU A 138 1.33 -7.17 19.80
CA LEU A 138 2.28 -8.06 19.12
C LEU A 138 3.62 -8.17 19.84
N ALA A 139 3.90 -7.28 20.82
CA ALA A 139 5.09 -7.37 21.64
C ALA A 139 4.97 -8.41 22.75
N ASP A 140 3.77 -8.89 23.06
CA ASP A 140 3.54 -9.95 24.04
C ASP A 140 4.17 -11.25 23.53
N GLU A 141 4.96 -11.93 24.38
CA GLU A 141 5.64 -13.16 23.99
C GLU A 141 4.69 -14.27 23.59
N LYS A 142 3.51 -14.34 24.21
CA LYS A 142 2.49 -15.33 23.85
C LYS A 142 1.95 -15.07 22.44
N VAL A 143 1.86 -13.81 22.03
CA VAL A 143 1.46 -13.45 20.68
C VAL A 143 2.54 -13.84 19.68
N LYS A 144 3.81 -13.60 19.98
CA LYS A 144 4.93 -13.93 19.11
C LYS A 144 5.08 -15.42 18.85
N SER A 145 4.60 -16.26 19.73
CA SER A 145 4.68 -17.72 19.58
C SER A 145 3.61 -18.31 18.68
N VAL A 146 2.68 -17.51 18.21
CA VAL A 146 1.60 -17.93 17.30
C VAL A 146 2.03 -18.06 15.80
#